data_961e0b0df94f06bef0c318f390e49caa
#
_entry.id   961e0b0df94f06bef0c318f390e49caa
#
_cell.length_a   1.000
_cell.length_b   1.000
_cell.length_c   1.000
_cell.angle_alpha   90.00
_cell.angle_beta   90.00
_cell.angle_gamma   90.00
#
_symmetry.space_group_name_H-M   'P 1'
#
loop_
_entity.id
_entity.type
_entity.pdbx_description
1 polymer ?
#
loop_
_entity_poly.entity_id
_entity_poly.type
_entity_poly.pdbx_seq_one_letter_code
_entity_poly.pdbx_strand_id
1 'polypeptide(L)'
;MTIRFITRAALALLPALLAAQPLDPNVLKKPNAIDSWPTYHGDYSGKRYSTLDQINKSNVATLTLAWSAKVASTETSATNVGGPWKPGEPTYWGGPSDTFRIAGSPLMVNGILYISAVDRAWAINVRTGEQLWSYFFKTRGGHHNNASKGMGMYGGWLYFETPDCYLVSLDAKTGKERWYKQLAPVEQDYFCSNAPLIVGNHVMTGMGGDARDIQGRLESRDPETGEIQWTWYTTPQKPGDPGYDSWPDQYSRTHGGGGPWQPYTYDPDLNLMYVATGNPNPVGATQSRAGDNLFTCSIVALNADTGKMAWYYQTSPHDAHDWDSTEVPVLFDAPWAGKPRKLLAQAARNGYFFVLDRVTGEHLLTKPFVDPQFLNWATGINAKGQPINNPKKEASVDGVLVGAGSATNWPPPSFSPQTGLFYVGTAEGFSMSYLVDTSDRPEGYGFTGGGGGASGGRSGIRALDYKTGETKWFHEGGGPQGLLSTAGGLLFGNDGSTNFCAYDALTGKILWHTWMPALTSNGTQTYLVDGYQFLVVAAGDTLYAFTLNR
;
A
#
# COMPACT_ATOMS: atom_id res chain seq x y z
N MET A 1 -67.33 14.32 -31.95
CA MET A 1 -65.94 13.88 -32.07
C MET A 1 -65.11 14.68 -31.05
N THR A 2 -64.95 14.15 -29.85
CA THR A 2 -64.40 14.88 -28.67
C THR A 2 -62.97 14.40 -28.43
N ILE A 3 -62.03 15.30 -28.75
CA ILE A 3 -60.61 15.02 -28.55
C ILE A 3 -60.24 15.24 -27.06
N ARG A 4 -59.83 14.17 -26.37
CA ARG A 4 -59.30 14.26 -25.01
C ARG A 4 -57.78 14.47 -25.10
N PHE A 5 -57.30 15.61 -24.64
CA PHE A 5 -55.89 15.86 -24.37
C PHE A 5 -55.46 15.14 -23.09
N ILE A 6 -54.52 14.21 -23.19
CA ILE A 6 -53.83 13.59 -22.06
C ILE A 6 -52.61 14.43 -21.78
N THR A 7 -52.65 15.21 -20.72
CA THR A 7 -51.47 15.92 -20.17
C THR A 7 -50.58 14.93 -19.47
N ARG A 8 -49.43 14.60 -20.03
CA ARG A 8 -48.35 13.88 -19.31
C ARG A 8 -47.65 14.86 -18.38
N ALA A 9 -47.86 14.72 -17.08
CA ALA A 9 -47.03 15.37 -16.07
C ALA A 9 -45.63 14.74 -16.08
N ALA A 10 -44.64 15.48 -16.54
CA ALA A 10 -43.25 15.13 -16.36
C ALA A 10 -42.87 15.36 -14.88
N LEU A 11 -42.71 14.29 -14.12
CA LEU A 11 -42.06 14.36 -12.80
C LEU A 11 -40.59 14.72 -13.04
N ALA A 12 -40.23 15.97 -12.80
CA ALA A 12 -38.83 16.38 -12.68
C ALA A 12 -38.29 15.78 -11.38
N LEU A 13 -37.54 14.71 -11.49
CA LEU A 13 -36.68 14.22 -10.40
C LEU A 13 -35.59 15.30 -10.20
N LEU A 14 -35.77 16.12 -9.17
CA LEU A 14 -34.67 16.94 -8.65
C LEU A 14 -33.53 16.01 -8.29
N PRO A 15 -32.28 16.26 -8.74
CA PRO A 15 -31.13 15.51 -8.25
C PRO A 15 -31.04 15.74 -6.76
N ALA A 16 -31.22 14.69 -5.97
CA ALA A 16 -30.90 14.72 -4.55
C ALA A 16 -29.42 15.11 -4.46
N LEU A 17 -29.13 16.29 -3.92
CA LEU A 17 -27.78 16.69 -3.55
C LEU A 17 -27.22 15.59 -2.64
N LEU A 18 -26.27 14.81 -3.16
CA LEU A 18 -25.47 13.89 -2.35
C LEU A 18 -24.71 14.74 -1.32
N ALA A 19 -25.28 14.92 -0.14
CA ALA A 19 -24.56 15.50 0.97
C ALA A 19 -23.64 14.42 1.52
N ALA A 20 -22.32 14.67 1.49
CA ALA A 20 -21.35 13.81 2.15
C ALA A 20 -21.79 13.62 3.60
N GLN A 21 -22.18 12.39 3.94
CA GLN A 21 -22.52 12.03 5.31
C GLN A 21 -21.26 11.54 6.02
N PRO A 22 -21.11 11.80 7.33
CA PRO A 22 -20.01 11.27 8.10
C PRO A 22 -19.92 9.74 7.96
N LEU A 23 -18.70 9.22 7.91
CA LEU A 23 -18.45 7.79 7.97
C LEU A 23 -18.84 7.29 9.37
N ASP A 24 -19.73 6.29 9.44
CA ASP A 24 -19.96 5.55 10.68
C ASP A 24 -18.69 4.73 11.01
N PRO A 25 -18.00 4.97 12.14
CA PRO A 25 -16.80 4.23 12.53
C PRO A 25 -17.01 2.71 12.61
N ASN A 26 -18.26 2.25 12.80
CA ASN A 26 -18.57 0.82 12.83
C ASN A 26 -18.45 0.16 11.46
N VAL A 27 -18.54 0.91 10.36
CA VAL A 27 -18.33 0.39 9.00
C VAL A 27 -16.89 -0.10 8.86
N LEU A 28 -15.93 0.58 9.48
CA LEU A 28 -14.52 0.19 9.45
C LEU A 28 -14.26 -1.18 10.10
N LYS A 29 -15.07 -1.55 11.10
CA LYS A 29 -14.96 -2.85 11.79
C LYS A 29 -15.64 -3.99 11.04
N LYS A 30 -16.50 -3.69 10.06
CA LYS A 30 -17.20 -4.70 9.27
C LYS A 30 -16.28 -5.22 8.16
N PRO A 31 -15.96 -6.52 8.13
CA PRO A 31 -15.24 -7.07 7.00
C PRO A 31 -16.13 -7.03 5.75
N ASN A 32 -15.54 -6.67 4.60
CA ASN A 32 -16.18 -6.75 3.29
C ASN A 32 -17.49 -5.94 3.16
N ALA A 33 -17.47 -4.66 3.50
CA ALA A 33 -18.60 -3.78 3.15
C ALA A 33 -18.83 -3.83 1.63
N ILE A 34 -20.10 -4.06 1.22
CA ILE A 34 -20.45 -4.25 -0.20
C ILE A 34 -20.81 -2.94 -0.90
N ASP A 35 -21.17 -1.92 -0.14
CA ASP A 35 -21.65 -0.61 -0.59
C ASP A 35 -20.66 0.52 -0.28
N SER A 36 -19.46 0.17 0.13
CA SER A 36 -18.40 1.11 0.47
C SER A 36 -17.00 0.48 0.32
N TRP A 37 -15.98 1.35 0.25
CA TRP A 37 -14.56 0.99 0.30
C TRP A 37 -13.86 1.98 1.24
N PRO A 38 -14.05 1.82 2.59
CA PRO A 38 -13.74 2.86 3.54
C PRO A 38 -12.28 2.93 3.99
N THR A 39 -11.44 1.98 3.58
CA THR A 39 -10.00 1.97 3.85
C THR A 39 -9.20 1.72 2.56
N TYR A 40 -7.89 1.86 2.62
CA TYR A 40 -7.00 1.53 1.50
C TYR A 40 -7.25 0.12 0.92
N HIS A 41 -7.53 -0.85 1.75
CA HIS A 41 -7.74 -2.25 1.35
C HIS A 41 -9.22 -2.64 1.19
N GLY A 42 -10.15 -1.73 1.47
CA GLY A 42 -11.59 -1.99 1.56
C GLY A 42 -12.04 -2.34 2.98
N ASP A 43 -11.26 -3.11 3.70
CA ASP A 43 -11.40 -3.39 5.12
C ASP A 43 -10.03 -3.37 5.83
N TYR A 44 -10.00 -3.72 7.10
CA TYR A 44 -8.76 -3.74 7.88
C TYR A 44 -7.84 -4.93 7.59
N SER A 45 -8.30 -5.95 6.87
CA SER A 45 -7.58 -7.22 6.75
C SER A 45 -6.47 -7.25 5.70
N GLY A 46 -6.46 -6.31 4.76
CA GLY A 46 -5.51 -6.36 3.64
C GLY A 46 -5.82 -7.38 2.55
N LYS A 47 -6.91 -8.16 2.67
CA LYS A 47 -7.25 -9.22 1.70
C LYS A 47 -7.55 -8.71 0.31
N ARG A 48 -8.06 -7.48 0.19
CA ARG A 48 -8.58 -6.97 -1.10
C ARG A 48 -9.46 -8.01 -1.80
N TYR A 49 -10.41 -8.52 -1.03
CA TYR A 49 -11.42 -9.48 -1.46
C TYR A 49 -12.81 -8.89 -1.27
N SER A 50 -13.66 -8.99 -2.28
CA SER A 50 -15.05 -8.56 -2.20
C SER A 50 -15.99 -9.77 -2.23
N THR A 51 -17.02 -9.74 -1.39
CA THR A 51 -18.10 -10.75 -1.38
C THR A 51 -19.11 -10.55 -2.50
N LEU A 52 -18.96 -9.51 -3.33
CA LEU A 52 -19.80 -9.26 -4.49
C LEU A 52 -19.56 -10.29 -5.60
N ASP A 53 -20.65 -10.75 -6.22
CA ASP A 53 -20.69 -11.77 -7.25
C ASP A 53 -21.59 -11.45 -8.45
N GLN A 54 -22.19 -10.25 -8.50
CA GLN A 54 -22.95 -9.84 -9.69
C GLN A 54 -22.09 -9.88 -10.95
N ILE A 55 -20.84 -9.39 -10.85
CA ILE A 55 -19.83 -9.57 -11.89
C ILE A 55 -19.12 -10.90 -11.59
N ASN A 56 -19.25 -11.88 -12.47
CA ASN A 56 -18.73 -13.23 -12.27
C ASN A 56 -18.24 -13.86 -13.58
N LYS A 57 -17.71 -15.07 -13.50
CA LYS A 57 -17.13 -15.78 -14.65
C LYS A 57 -18.06 -15.97 -15.84
N SER A 58 -19.39 -16.02 -15.60
CA SER A 58 -20.36 -16.26 -16.69
C SER A 58 -20.74 -15.00 -17.46
N ASN A 59 -20.55 -13.81 -16.88
CA ASN A 59 -21.01 -12.54 -17.46
C ASN A 59 -19.92 -11.47 -17.60
N VAL A 60 -18.73 -11.69 -17.07
CA VAL A 60 -17.64 -10.68 -17.12
C VAL A 60 -17.29 -10.26 -18.55
N ALA A 61 -17.52 -11.12 -19.54
CA ALA A 61 -17.31 -10.80 -20.96
C ALA A 61 -18.21 -9.65 -21.47
N THR A 62 -19.29 -9.32 -20.75
CA THR A 62 -20.20 -8.21 -21.08
C THR A 62 -19.93 -6.95 -20.28
N LEU A 63 -18.83 -6.90 -19.54
CA LEU A 63 -18.43 -5.73 -18.76
C LEU A 63 -18.13 -4.55 -19.68
N THR A 64 -18.75 -3.39 -19.40
CA THR A 64 -18.62 -2.19 -20.22
C THR A 64 -18.24 -0.97 -19.38
N LEU A 65 -17.65 0.03 -20.03
CA LEU A 65 -17.33 1.31 -19.40
C LEU A 65 -18.63 2.06 -19.09
N ALA A 66 -18.83 2.40 -17.82
CA ALA A 66 -19.93 3.24 -17.36
C ALA A 66 -19.58 4.73 -17.45
N TRP A 67 -18.40 5.09 -16.96
CA TRP A 67 -17.86 6.44 -17.02
C TRP A 67 -16.34 6.45 -16.88
N SER A 68 -15.72 7.54 -17.30
CA SER A 68 -14.34 7.87 -17.01
C SER A 68 -14.24 9.30 -16.46
N ALA A 69 -13.31 9.53 -15.54
CA ALA A 69 -13.09 10.83 -14.92
C ALA A 69 -11.59 11.13 -14.85
N LYS A 70 -11.14 12.05 -15.64
CA LYS A 70 -9.79 12.60 -15.53
C LYS A 70 -9.75 13.56 -14.34
N VAL A 71 -8.85 13.33 -13.39
CA VAL A 71 -8.61 14.25 -12.29
C VAL A 71 -7.42 15.12 -12.63
N ALA A 72 -7.63 16.43 -12.63
CA ALA A 72 -6.58 17.39 -12.86
C ALA A 72 -6.89 18.64 -12.04
N SER A 73 -5.91 19.12 -11.30
CA SER A 73 -6.00 20.41 -10.65
C SER A 73 -4.61 21.03 -10.53
N THR A 74 -4.56 22.33 -10.71
CA THR A 74 -3.42 23.17 -10.45
C THR A 74 -3.77 24.12 -9.32
N GLU A 75 -2.82 24.88 -8.80
CA GLU A 75 -3.11 25.90 -7.81
C GLU A 75 -4.23 26.85 -8.26
N THR A 76 -4.29 27.20 -9.56
CA THR A 76 -5.26 28.15 -10.11
C THR A 76 -6.59 27.53 -10.48
N SER A 77 -6.69 26.22 -10.66
CA SER A 77 -7.91 25.51 -11.07
C SER A 77 -8.58 24.72 -9.96
N ALA A 78 -7.90 24.51 -8.84
CA ALA A 78 -8.47 23.80 -7.70
C ALA A 78 -9.62 24.57 -7.04
N THR A 79 -10.64 23.84 -6.57
CA THR A 79 -11.76 24.43 -5.81
C THR A 79 -11.28 25.05 -4.51
N ASN A 80 -10.33 24.42 -3.86
CA ASN A 80 -9.72 24.86 -2.61
C ASN A 80 -8.20 24.79 -2.72
N VAL A 81 -7.50 25.73 -2.07
CA VAL A 81 -6.05 25.80 -2.00
C VAL A 81 -5.64 26.02 -0.57
N GLY A 82 -4.64 25.28 -0.08
CA GLY A 82 -4.09 25.39 1.26
C GLY A 82 -2.60 25.09 1.30
N GLY A 83 -2.09 24.76 2.49
CA GLY A 83 -0.69 24.43 2.73
C GLY A 83 0.20 25.63 3.09
N PRO A 84 1.39 25.34 3.69
CA PRO A 84 2.25 26.36 4.30
C PRO A 84 3.11 27.16 3.32
N TRP A 85 3.41 26.60 2.14
CA TRP A 85 4.40 27.24 1.24
C TRP A 85 3.91 28.54 0.63
N LYS A 86 4.80 29.52 0.57
CA LYS A 86 4.55 30.83 -0.04
C LYS A 86 5.52 31.07 -1.21
N PRO A 87 5.09 31.76 -2.28
CA PRO A 87 5.98 32.14 -3.37
C PRO A 87 7.23 32.86 -2.87
N GLY A 88 8.41 32.41 -3.33
CA GLY A 88 9.71 32.95 -2.93
C GLY A 88 10.38 32.21 -1.76
N GLU A 89 9.67 31.30 -1.07
CA GLU A 89 10.30 30.40 -0.12
C GLU A 89 11.06 29.25 -0.86
N PRO A 90 12.12 28.69 -0.24
CA PRO A 90 12.85 27.59 -0.83
C PRO A 90 11.93 26.41 -1.17
N THR A 91 12.06 25.90 -2.39
CA THR A 91 11.49 24.62 -2.78
C THR A 91 12.58 23.56 -2.73
N TYR A 92 12.21 22.37 -2.29
CA TYR A 92 13.11 21.22 -2.28
C TYR A 92 12.81 20.37 -3.51
N TRP A 93 13.81 19.80 -4.17
CA TRP A 93 13.72 18.80 -5.24
C TRP A 93 12.51 18.92 -6.20
N GLY A 94 12.68 19.67 -7.27
CA GLY A 94 11.78 19.64 -8.42
C GLY A 94 10.44 20.40 -8.32
N GLY A 95 10.09 20.93 -7.17
CA GLY A 95 8.82 21.67 -7.00
C GLY A 95 7.55 20.85 -7.27
N PRO A 96 6.38 21.47 -7.26
CA PRO A 96 5.11 20.81 -7.57
C PRO A 96 5.15 20.26 -9.01
N SER A 97 4.84 18.98 -9.17
CA SER A 97 4.76 18.36 -10.49
C SER A 97 3.34 18.48 -11.04
N ASP A 98 3.22 18.98 -12.28
CA ASP A 98 1.94 18.98 -13.00
C ASP A 98 1.56 17.59 -13.53
N THR A 99 2.53 16.66 -13.56
CA THR A 99 2.31 15.28 -13.96
C THR A 99 2.27 14.38 -12.74
N PHE A 100 1.19 13.65 -12.57
CA PHE A 100 1.04 12.66 -11.50
C PHE A 100 0.24 11.46 -12.00
N ARG A 101 0.29 10.39 -11.23
CA ARG A 101 -0.56 9.23 -11.41
C ARG A 101 -1.34 8.96 -10.11
N ILE A 102 -2.54 8.47 -10.24
CA ILE A 102 -3.29 7.96 -9.09
C ILE A 102 -2.66 6.62 -8.70
N ALA A 103 -1.74 6.64 -7.75
CA ALA A 103 -1.07 5.43 -7.25
C ALA A 103 -1.82 4.80 -6.07
N GLY A 104 -2.62 5.59 -5.36
CA GLY A 104 -3.37 5.20 -4.18
C GLY A 104 -4.70 4.50 -4.48
N SER A 105 -5.24 3.84 -3.47
CA SER A 105 -6.62 3.37 -3.48
C SER A 105 -7.56 4.51 -3.10
N PRO A 106 -8.53 4.88 -3.95
CA PRO A 106 -9.60 5.78 -3.54
C PRO A 106 -10.39 5.22 -2.35
N LEU A 107 -10.95 6.08 -1.50
CA LEU A 107 -12.01 5.67 -0.59
C LEU A 107 -13.35 5.81 -1.32
N MET A 108 -14.27 4.87 -1.13
CA MET A 108 -15.67 5.05 -1.54
C MET A 108 -16.55 5.01 -0.30
N VAL A 109 -17.18 6.15 -0.01
CA VAL A 109 -18.05 6.33 1.16
C VAL A 109 -19.29 7.10 0.74
N ASN A 110 -20.46 6.54 1.02
CA ASN A 110 -21.76 7.18 0.78
C ASN A 110 -21.94 7.69 -0.66
N GLY A 111 -21.44 6.94 -1.66
CA GLY A 111 -21.57 7.29 -3.08
C GLY A 111 -20.58 8.34 -3.58
N ILE A 112 -19.55 8.67 -2.81
CA ILE A 112 -18.48 9.58 -3.18
C ILE A 112 -17.14 8.85 -3.15
N LEU A 113 -16.36 9.03 -4.21
CA LEU A 113 -14.95 8.62 -4.27
C LEU A 113 -14.07 9.76 -3.81
N TYR A 114 -13.21 9.49 -2.83
CA TYR A 114 -12.18 10.41 -2.37
C TYR A 114 -10.81 9.89 -2.78
N ILE A 115 -10.04 10.75 -3.43
CA ILE A 115 -8.77 10.41 -4.05
C ILE A 115 -7.71 11.38 -3.58
N SER A 116 -6.52 10.88 -3.29
CA SER A 116 -5.32 11.71 -3.16
C SER A 116 -4.25 11.28 -4.16
N ALA A 117 -3.50 12.22 -4.64
CA ALA A 117 -2.31 11.97 -5.44
C ALA A 117 -1.31 13.11 -5.20
N VAL A 118 -0.13 12.75 -4.75
CA VAL A 118 0.95 13.69 -4.40
C VAL A 118 0.47 14.70 -3.34
N ASP A 119 0.22 15.93 -3.76
CA ASP A 119 -0.18 17.08 -2.96
C ASP A 119 -1.63 17.53 -3.22
N ARG A 120 -2.46 16.65 -3.80
CA ARG A 120 -3.81 16.98 -4.27
C ARG A 120 -4.83 15.98 -3.77
N ALA A 121 -6.08 16.45 -3.69
CA ALA A 121 -7.22 15.59 -3.36
C ALA A 121 -8.46 15.98 -4.17
N TRP A 122 -9.34 15.00 -4.41
CA TRP A 122 -10.60 15.16 -5.14
C TRP A 122 -11.72 14.36 -4.52
N ALA A 123 -12.95 14.86 -4.68
CA ALA A 123 -14.16 14.09 -4.48
C ALA A 123 -14.90 13.94 -5.82
N ILE A 124 -15.30 12.72 -6.14
CA ILE A 124 -15.94 12.34 -7.39
C ILE A 124 -17.26 11.64 -7.06
N ASN A 125 -18.34 12.02 -7.74
CA ASN A 125 -19.60 11.30 -7.68
C ASN A 125 -19.42 9.92 -8.33
N VAL A 126 -19.61 8.87 -7.55
CA VAL A 126 -19.38 7.49 -7.99
C VAL A 126 -20.33 7.03 -9.11
N ARG A 127 -21.50 7.67 -9.27
CA ARG A 127 -22.50 7.31 -10.28
C ARG A 127 -22.17 7.88 -11.66
N THR A 128 -21.58 9.07 -11.68
CA THR A 128 -21.43 9.86 -12.91
C THR A 128 -19.99 10.15 -13.31
N GLY A 129 -19.05 9.99 -12.39
CA GLY A 129 -17.67 10.45 -12.56
C GLY A 129 -17.48 11.97 -12.44
N GLU A 130 -18.54 12.72 -12.08
CA GLU A 130 -18.48 14.17 -11.92
C GLU A 130 -17.62 14.57 -10.73
N GLN A 131 -16.70 15.51 -10.93
CA GLN A 131 -15.90 16.09 -9.86
C GLN A 131 -16.76 17.03 -9.01
N LEU A 132 -16.85 16.75 -7.71
CA LEU A 132 -17.60 17.58 -6.75
C LEU A 132 -16.75 18.72 -6.20
N TRP A 133 -15.50 18.44 -5.88
CA TRP A 133 -14.49 19.40 -5.45
C TRP A 133 -13.08 18.87 -5.72
N SER A 134 -12.11 19.79 -5.70
CA SER A 134 -10.69 19.50 -5.70
C SER A 134 -9.96 20.38 -4.70
N TYR A 135 -8.82 19.87 -4.19
CA TYR A 135 -7.96 20.55 -3.26
C TYR A 135 -6.50 20.48 -3.73
N PHE A 136 -5.78 21.59 -3.61
CA PHE A 136 -4.36 21.70 -3.92
C PHE A 136 -3.61 22.14 -2.66
N PHE A 137 -2.66 21.33 -2.20
CA PHE A 137 -1.77 21.67 -1.09
C PHE A 137 -0.48 22.28 -1.62
N LYS A 138 -0.13 23.48 -1.16
CA LYS A 138 1.11 24.15 -1.52
C LYS A 138 2.28 23.50 -0.79
N THR A 139 2.85 22.49 -1.40
CA THR A 139 4.04 21.79 -0.91
C THR A 139 5.31 22.58 -1.22
N ARG A 140 6.31 22.45 -0.35
CA ARG A 140 7.66 22.97 -0.63
C ARG A 140 8.36 22.22 -1.76
N GLY A 141 7.77 21.17 -2.27
CA GLY A 141 8.36 20.31 -3.28
C GLY A 141 9.41 19.37 -2.70
N GLY A 142 9.95 18.55 -3.54
CA GLY A 142 11.22 17.92 -3.37
C GLY A 142 11.32 16.73 -2.45
N HIS A 143 11.07 15.59 -3.01
CA HIS A 143 11.37 14.33 -2.36
C HIS A 143 11.35 13.23 -3.38
N HIS A 144 11.98 12.12 -2.96
CA HIS A 144 12.20 10.96 -3.80
C HIS A 144 10.93 10.25 -4.24
N ASN A 145 9.82 10.43 -3.54
CA ASN A 145 8.63 9.65 -3.75
C ASN A 145 7.37 10.52 -3.85
N ASN A 146 6.91 10.75 -5.06
CA ASN A 146 5.68 11.48 -5.35
C ASN A 146 4.43 10.58 -5.26
N ALA A 147 4.49 9.44 -4.57
CA ALA A 147 3.39 8.50 -4.49
C ALA A 147 2.61 8.66 -3.18
N SER A 148 1.51 9.39 -3.20
CA SER A 148 0.48 9.24 -2.17
C SER A 148 -0.26 7.91 -2.39
N LYS A 149 -0.36 7.07 -1.36
CA LYS A 149 -1.05 5.78 -1.44
C LYS A 149 -2.53 5.86 -1.14
N GLY A 150 -3.02 7.00 -0.68
CA GLY A 150 -4.44 7.21 -0.45
C GLY A 150 -4.74 8.05 0.78
N MET A 151 -5.96 7.89 1.26
CA MET A 151 -6.53 8.68 2.33
C MET A 151 -7.10 7.80 3.44
N GLY A 152 -7.24 8.37 4.65
CA GLY A 152 -8.11 7.86 5.71
C GLY A 152 -9.33 8.77 5.89
N MET A 153 -10.41 8.24 6.48
CA MET A 153 -11.61 9.01 6.81
C MET A 153 -12.07 8.71 8.23
N TYR A 154 -12.26 9.77 9.03
CA TYR A 154 -12.85 9.70 10.36
C TYR A 154 -14.04 10.65 10.45
N GLY A 155 -15.23 10.14 10.71
CA GLY A 155 -16.43 10.96 10.68
C GLY A 155 -16.60 11.70 9.35
N GLY A 156 -16.66 13.01 9.38
CA GLY A 156 -16.74 13.88 8.20
C GLY A 156 -15.39 14.40 7.68
N TRP A 157 -14.28 13.88 8.18
CA TRP A 157 -12.95 14.39 7.90
C TRP A 157 -12.08 13.39 7.14
N LEU A 158 -11.38 13.89 6.13
CA LEU A 158 -10.38 13.15 5.35
C LEU A 158 -8.98 13.49 5.85
N TYR A 159 -8.06 12.51 5.71
CA TYR A 159 -6.66 12.67 6.07
C TYR A 159 -5.78 12.09 4.98
N PHE A 160 -4.75 12.80 4.55
CA PHE A 160 -3.75 12.30 3.63
C PHE A 160 -2.37 12.89 3.95
N GLU A 161 -1.32 12.17 3.59
CA GLU A 161 0.05 12.62 3.72
C GLU A 161 0.51 13.33 2.45
N THR A 162 1.25 14.41 2.62
CA THR A 162 1.91 15.11 1.51
C THR A 162 3.38 14.68 1.42
N PRO A 163 3.98 14.82 0.24
CA PRO A 163 5.36 14.41 0.05
C PRO A 163 6.36 15.17 0.92
N ASP A 164 6.14 16.42 1.26
CA ASP A 164 6.94 17.22 2.20
C ASP A 164 6.55 16.98 3.67
N CYS A 165 5.98 15.79 3.92
CA CYS A 165 5.67 15.26 5.24
C CYS A 165 4.73 16.11 6.10
N TYR A 166 3.60 16.52 5.53
CA TYR A 166 2.47 17.01 6.29
C TYR A 166 1.32 16.00 6.29
N LEU A 167 0.64 15.90 7.42
CA LEU A 167 -0.69 15.31 7.51
C LEU A 167 -1.71 16.44 7.32
N VAL A 168 -2.58 16.30 6.32
CA VAL A 168 -3.61 17.28 5.98
C VAL A 168 -4.97 16.73 6.35
N SER A 169 -5.81 17.53 7.02
CA SER A 169 -7.22 17.21 7.28
C SER A 169 -8.12 18.10 6.44
N LEU A 170 -9.07 17.48 5.72
CA LEU A 170 -10.06 18.18 4.89
C LEU A 170 -11.48 17.85 5.33
N ASP A 171 -12.39 18.79 5.18
CA ASP A 171 -13.83 18.55 5.23
C ASP A 171 -14.25 17.72 4.01
N ALA A 172 -14.80 16.52 4.24
CA ALA A 172 -15.14 15.58 3.17
C ALA A 172 -16.24 16.12 2.23
N LYS A 173 -17.12 16.98 2.73
CA LYS A 173 -18.23 17.56 1.95
C LYS A 173 -17.77 18.66 1.00
N THR A 174 -16.82 19.48 1.44
CA THR A 174 -16.45 20.72 0.73
C THR A 174 -15.03 20.73 0.20
N GLY A 175 -14.18 19.80 0.65
CA GLY A 175 -12.74 19.79 0.36
C GLY A 175 -11.97 20.94 1.02
N LYS A 176 -12.57 21.70 1.94
CA LYS A 176 -11.89 22.79 2.64
C LYS A 176 -10.91 22.23 3.65
N GLU A 177 -9.71 22.84 3.71
CA GLU A 177 -8.71 22.52 4.71
C GLU A 177 -9.23 22.84 6.11
N ARG A 178 -9.10 21.87 7.02
CA ARG A 178 -9.37 22.04 8.45
C ARG A 178 -8.11 22.43 9.20
N TRP A 179 -7.05 21.66 8.97
CA TRP A 179 -5.72 21.87 9.51
C TRP A 179 -4.69 21.04 8.73
N TYR A 180 -3.42 21.38 8.87
CA TYR A 180 -2.28 20.54 8.52
C TYR A 180 -1.27 20.52 9.66
N LYS A 181 -0.55 19.40 9.79
CA LYS A 181 0.49 19.19 10.82
C LYS A 181 1.72 18.62 10.16
N GLN A 182 2.87 19.21 10.43
CA GLN A 182 4.14 18.65 9.99
C GLN A 182 4.42 17.33 10.71
N LEU A 183 4.66 16.27 9.96
CA LEU A 183 5.02 14.95 10.47
C LEU A 183 6.53 14.87 10.73
N ALA A 184 7.33 15.35 9.77
CA ALA A 184 8.77 15.32 9.85
C ALA A 184 9.39 16.49 9.08
N PRO A 185 10.61 16.94 9.46
CA PRO A 185 11.33 17.96 8.70
C PRO A 185 11.73 17.43 7.32
N VAL A 186 11.29 18.10 6.26
CA VAL A 186 11.68 17.73 4.89
C VAL A 186 13.17 17.98 4.64
N GLU A 187 13.77 18.90 5.38
CA GLU A 187 15.19 19.24 5.35
C GLU A 187 16.09 18.06 5.75
N GLN A 188 15.55 17.10 6.48
CA GLN A 188 16.23 15.87 6.87
C GLN A 188 15.95 14.71 5.92
N ASP A 189 15.39 14.97 4.74
CA ASP A 189 15.05 13.97 3.72
C ASP A 189 14.02 12.91 4.15
N TYR A 190 13.19 13.20 5.14
CA TYR A 190 12.02 12.37 5.41
C TYR A 190 11.05 12.43 4.24
N PHE A 191 10.46 11.30 3.93
CA PHE A 191 9.32 11.25 3.02
C PHE A 191 8.12 10.58 3.68
N CYS A 192 6.94 11.01 3.25
CA CYS A 192 5.66 10.51 3.72
C CYS A 192 4.81 10.17 2.49
N SER A 193 4.45 8.91 2.36
CA SER A 193 3.72 8.43 1.18
C SER A 193 2.62 7.44 1.53
N ASN A 194 2.36 7.26 2.82
CA ASN A 194 1.41 6.28 3.30
C ASN A 194 -0.05 6.73 3.05
N ALA A 195 -0.99 5.79 3.13
CA ALA A 195 -2.40 6.09 3.34
C ALA A 195 -2.68 6.00 4.84
N PRO A 196 -3.02 7.09 5.52
CA PRO A 196 -3.29 7.05 6.95
C PRO A 196 -4.37 6.02 7.28
N LEU A 197 -4.10 5.12 8.23
CA LEU A 197 -5.08 4.16 8.70
C LEU A 197 -5.83 4.74 9.90
N ILE A 198 -7.16 4.73 9.83
CA ILE A 198 -8.00 5.16 10.96
C ILE A 198 -8.34 3.93 11.80
N VAL A 199 -8.00 3.96 13.09
CA VAL A 199 -8.34 2.92 14.07
C VAL A 199 -8.92 3.60 15.31
N GLY A 200 -10.23 3.41 15.56
CA GLY A 200 -10.88 4.12 16.68
C GLY A 200 -10.74 5.63 16.55
N ASN A 201 -10.10 6.25 17.53
CA ASN A 201 -9.76 7.69 17.56
C ASN A 201 -8.28 7.97 17.23
N HIS A 202 -7.68 7.14 16.40
CA HIS A 202 -6.28 7.22 16.02
C HIS A 202 -6.14 7.38 14.50
N VAL A 203 -5.36 8.36 14.06
CA VAL A 203 -4.87 8.50 12.69
C VAL A 203 -3.42 7.99 12.69
N MET A 204 -3.20 6.82 12.10
CA MET A 204 -1.89 6.18 12.05
C MET A 204 -1.10 6.67 10.85
N THR A 205 0.07 7.24 11.10
CA THR A 205 0.97 7.81 10.09
C THR A 205 2.36 7.22 10.24
N GLY A 206 2.98 6.84 9.13
CA GLY A 206 4.33 6.30 9.12
C GLY A 206 5.27 7.10 8.24
N MET A 207 6.45 7.31 8.70
CA MET A 207 7.46 8.09 8.00
C MET A 207 8.84 7.48 8.10
N GLY A 208 9.64 7.72 7.08
CA GLY A 208 11.01 7.26 7.00
C GLY A 208 11.75 7.99 5.89
N GLY A 209 12.98 7.63 5.69
CA GLY A 209 13.80 8.19 4.63
C GLY A 209 14.21 7.19 3.57
N ASP A 210 13.63 5.98 3.63
CA ASP A 210 14.03 4.88 2.75
C ASP A 210 15.55 4.68 2.80
N ALA A 211 16.26 5.03 1.75
CA ALA A 211 17.72 4.97 1.69
C ALA A 211 18.44 6.17 2.35
N ARG A 212 17.76 6.92 3.20
CA ARG A 212 18.35 8.07 3.90
C ARG A 212 18.82 7.70 5.29
N ASP A 213 19.81 8.40 5.76
CA ASP A 213 20.44 8.20 7.07
C ASP A 213 19.57 8.75 8.21
N ILE A 214 18.33 8.28 8.27
CA ILE A 214 17.35 8.68 9.28
C ILE A 214 16.56 7.48 9.82
N GLN A 215 16.06 7.64 11.03
CA GLN A 215 15.27 6.64 11.72
C GLN A 215 13.80 6.67 11.28
N GLY A 216 13.23 5.53 10.95
CA GLY A 216 11.81 5.39 10.70
C GLY A 216 10.98 5.46 12.00
N ARG A 217 9.73 5.91 11.89
CA ARG A 217 8.79 5.89 13.00
C ARG A 217 7.34 5.85 12.54
N LEU A 218 6.51 5.39 13.43
CA LEU A 218 5.06 5.40 13.33
C LEU A 218 4.49 6.29 14.42
N GLU A 219 3.52 7.12 14.08
CA GLU A 219 2.80 7.95 15.03
C GLU A 219 1.30 7.65 14.97
N SER A 220 0.67 7.63 16.16
CA SER A 220 -0.76 7.80 16.30
C SER A 220 -1.05 9.26 16.58
N ARG A 221 -2.00 9.83 15.84
CA ARG A 221 -2.42 11.21 16.01
C ARG A 221 -3.91 11.31 16.28
N ASP A 222 -4.26 12.29 17.11
CA ASP A 222 -5.66 12.60 17.40
C ASP A 222 -6.36 13.13 16.14
N PRO A 223 -7.50 12.56 15.72
CA PRO A 223 -8.17 12.98 14.50
C PRO A 223 -8.76 14.39 14.58
N GLU A 224 -9.04 14.92 15.76
CA GLU A 224 -9.60 16.25 15.92
C GLU A 224 -8.53 17.35 15.86
N THR A 225 -7.39 17.12 16.48
CA THR A 225 -6.34 18.13 16.67
C THR A 225 -5.08 17.89 15.84
N GLY A 226 -4.86 16.65 15.38
CA GLY A 226 -3.61 16.23 14.73
C GLY A 226 -2.42 16.08 15.67
N GLU A 227 -2.62 16.22 16.99
CA GLU A 227 -1.56 16.06 17.98
C GLU A 227 -1.16 14.60 18.16
N ILE A 228 0.12 14.37 18.50
CA ILE A 228 0.66 13.03 18.72
C ILE A 228 0.06 12.43 20.00
N GLN A 229 -0.49 11.22 19.89
CA GLN A 229 -0.96 10.44 21.03
C GLN A 229 0.13 9.49 21.54
N TRP A 230 0.85 8.84 20.61
CA TRP A 230 2.02 8.02 20.89
C TRP A 230 2.90 7.91 19.65
N THR A 231 4.19 7.56 19.87
CA THR A 231 5.19 7.30 18.83
C THR A 231 5.85 5.96 19.07
N TRP A 232 6.02 5.18 18.02
CA TRP A 232 6.84 3.98 17.99
C TRP A 232 7.97 4.17 16.98
N TYR A 233 9.22 4.01 17.44
CA TYR A 233 10.39 4.06 16.58
C TYR A 233 10.75 2.67 16.06
N THR A 234 11.17 2.60 14.81
CA THR A 234 11.51 1.32 14.15
C THR A 234 12.83 0.72 14.62
N THR A 235 13.64 1.47 15.35
CA THR A 235 14.86 1.00 16.00
C THR A 235 14.80 1.28 17.51
N PRO A 236 15.44 0.47 18.34
CA PRO A 236 15.45 0.64 19.81
C PRO A 236 16.08 1.96 20.24
N GLN A 237 15.54 2.60 21.28
CA GLN A 237 15.92 3.96 21.68
C GLN A 237 16.93 3.98 22.83
N LYS A 238 16.85 3.03 23.75
CA LYS A 238 17.66 3.03 24.98
C LYS A 238 18.02 1.61 25.42
N PRO A 239 19.06 1.45 26.24
CA PRO A 239 19.40 0.17 26.85
C PRO A 239 18.20 -0.47 27.55
N GLY A 240 17.99 -1.76 27.30
CA GLY A 240 16.87 -2.54 27.82
C GLY A 240 15.63 -2.56 26.91
N ASP A 241 15.56 -1.73 25.88
CA ASP A 241 14.53 -1.88 24.85
C ASP A 241 14.73 -3.21 24.09
N PRO A 242 13.65 -3.92 23.72
CA PRO A 242 13.77 -5.10 22.88
C PRO A 242 14.55 -4.79 21.60
N GLY A 243 15.50 -5.68 21.26
CA GLY A 243 16.33 -5.52 20.07
C GLY A 243 17.50 -4.54 20.19
N TYR A 244 17.73 -3.92 21.36
CA TYR A 244 18.82 -2.94 21.54
C TYR A 244 20.20 -3.49 21.14
N ASP A 245 20.51 -4.71 21.54
CA ASP A 245 21.80 -5.37 21.27
C ASP A 245 21.91 -5.92 19.83
N SER A 246 20.89 -5.75 19.01
CA SER A 246 20.95 -6.08 17.56
C SER A 246 21.63 -5.00 16.71
N TRP A 247 22.13 -3.94 17.33
CA TRP A 247 22.82 -2.82 16.72
C TRP A 247 24.15 -2.57 17.42
N PRO A 248 25.23 -2.21 16.69
CA PRO A 248 26.55 -2.07 17.31
C PRO A 248 26.66 -0.86 18.24
N ASP A 249 25.98 0.25 17.93
CA ASP A 249 26.11 1.50 18.68
C ASP A 249 24.89 2.43 18.57
N GLN A 250 24.96 3.56 19.28
CA GLN A 250 23.89 4.56 19.30
C GLN A 250 23.69 5.24 17.95
N TYR A 251 24.76 5.54 17.23
CA TYR A 251 24.70 6.19 15.92
C TYR A 251 23.89 5.33 14.93
N SER A 252 24.28 4.04 14.79
CA SER A 252 23.59 3.11 13.90
C SER A 252 22.10 2.97 14.22
N ARG A 253 21.70 3.03 15.50
CA ARG A 253 20.29 3.01 15.89
C ARG A 253 19.53 4.26 15.48
N THR A 254 20.09 5.44 15.73
CA THR A 254 19.38 6.71 15.44
C THR A 254 19.34 7.06 13.94
N HIS A 255 20.12 6.37 13.12
CA HIS A 255 20.20 6.53 11.67
C HIS A 255 19.78 5.25 10.91
N GLY A 256 19.21 4.29 11.63
CA GLY A 256 19.07 2.90 11.20
C GLY A 256 17.97 2.59 10.20
N GLY A 257 17.19 3.55 9.73
CA GLY A 257 16.16 3.30 8.72
C GLY A 257 14.91 2.61 9.25
N GLY A 258 14.38 1.64 8.51
CA GLY A 258 13.21 0.86 8.88
C GLY A 258 11.87 1.56 8.67
N GLY A 259 11.79 2.57 7.83
CA GLY A 259 10.57 3.36 7.64
C GLY A 259 9.33 2.51 7.34
N PRO A 260 8.21 2.68 8.06
CA PRO A 260 6.96 1.96 7.79
C PRO A 260 6.12 2.74 6.78
N TRP A 261 6.51 2.69 5.52
CA TRP A 261 6.00 3.55 4.44
C TRP A 261 4.82 2.97 3.65
N GLN A 262 4.25 1.83 4.11
CA GLN A 262 3.10 1.16 3.50
C GLN A 262 1.87 1.18 4.39
N PRO A 263 0.66 1.10 3.80
CA PRO A 263 -0.56 0.97 4.57
C PRO A 263 -0.59 -0.28 5.44
N TYR A 264 -1.08 -0.12 6.65
CA TYR A 264 -1.12 -1.12 7.71
C TYR A 264 -2.39 -1.95 7.64
N THR A 265 -2.39 -3.08 8.35
CA THR A 265 -3.58 -3.89 8.60
C THR A 265 -3.87 -3.94 10.10
N TYR A 266 -5.12 -4.25 10.46
CA TYR A 266 -5.58 -4.20 11.85
C TYR A 266 -6.55 -5.34 12.15
N ASP A 267 -6.39 -5.97 13.31
CA ASP A 267 -7.35 -6.93 13.85
C ASP A 267 -8.12 -6.29 15.01
N PRO A 268 -9.42 -5.95 14.82
CA PRO A 268 -10.20 -5.30 15.86
C PRO A 268 -10.49 -6.19 17.07
N ASP A 269 -10.47 -7.52 16.92
CA ASP A 269 -10.70 -8.45 18.03
C ASP A 269 -9.50 -8.50 18.98
N LEU A 270 -8.29 -8.35 18.42
CA LEU A 270 -7.04 -8.39 19.17
C LEU A 270 -6.55 -6.99 19.57
N ASN A 271 -7.12 -5.95 18.99
CA ASN A 271 -6.63 -4.57 19.04
C ASN A 271 -5.15 -4.47 18.64
N LEU A 272 -4.76 -5.23 17.62
CA LEU A 272 -3.40 -5.25 17.10
C LEU A 272 -3.34 -4.71 15.67
N MET A 273 -2.47 -3.73 15.48
CA MET A 273 -2.08 -3.24 14.17
C MET A 273 -0.80 -3.95 13.71
N TYR A 274 -0.77 -4.40 12.46
CA TYR A 274 0.40 -5.06 11.87
C TYR A 274 1.09 -4.08 10.93
N VAL A 275 2.30 -3.74 11.31
CA VAL A 275 3.16 -2.77 10.66
C VAL A 275 4.33 -3.52 10.04
N ALA A 276 4.56 -3.29 8.78
CA ALA A 276 5.70 -3.84 8.09
C ALA A 276 6.76 -2.74 7.87
N THR A 277 8.01 -3.04 8.13
CA THR A 277 9.10 -2.05 8.16
C THR A 277 10.08 -2.22 7.01
N GLY A 278 10.67 -1.13 6.59
CA GLY A 278 11.64 -1.06 5.51
C GLY A 278 13.05 -1.53 5.90
N ASN A 279 13.94 -1.34 4.97
CA ASN A 279 15.36 -1.71 5.06
C ASN A 279 16.12 -0.96 6.15
N PRO A 280 17.23 -1.55 6.65
CA PRO A 280 18.19 -0.82 7.48
C PRO A 280 19.05 0.15 6.65
N ASN A 281 19.56 1.19 7.29
CA ASN A 281 20.51 2.14 6.71
C ASN A 281 21.88 2.03 7.38
N PRO A 282 22.98 2.19 6.61
CA PRO A 282 23.07 2.18 5.15
C PRO A 282 22.84 0.77 4.58
N VAL A 283 22.20 0.65 3.42
CA VAL A 283 21.79 -0.65 2.86
C VAL A 283 22.97 -1.57 2.57
N GLY A 284 23.88 -1.15 1.71
CA GLY A 284 24.99 -2.00 1.22
C GLY A 284 26.20 -2.04 2.14
N ALA A 285 26.40 -1.03 3.00
CA ALA A 285 27.57 -0.93 3.88
C ALA A 285 27.31 -1.64 5.23
N THR A 286 27.10 -2.94 5.19
CA THR A 286 26.70 -3.76 6.32
C THR A 286 27.71 -3.77 7.46
N GLN A 287 29.02 -3.53 7.17
CA GLN A 287 30.10 -3.46 8.16
C GLN A 287 29.86 -2.36 9.20
N SER A 288 29.13 -1.28 8.87
CA SER A 288 28.87 -0.17 9.79
C SER A 288 27.73 -0.46 10.79
N ARG A 289 26.97 -1.53 10.61
CA ARG A 289 25.79 -1.87 11.40
C ARG A 289 25.68 -3.36 11.73
N ALA A 290 26.74 -3.94 12.29
CA ALA A 290 26.75 -5.34 12.69
C ALA A 290 25.53 -5.70 13.55
N GLY A 291 25.05 -6.95 13.45
CA GLY A 291 23.86 -7.47 14.12
C GLY A 291 22.63 -7.55 13.22
N ASP A 292 21.52 -8.04 13.76
CA ASP A 292 20.28 -8.29 12.99
C ASP A 292 19.52 -7.01 12.62
N ASN A 293 19.84 -5.87 13.25
CA ASN A 293 19.25 -4.54 13.02
C ASN A 293 17.74 -4.48 13.24
N LEU A 294 17.28 -4.96 14.41
CA LEU A 294 15.86 -4.92 14.77
C LEU A 294 15.37 -3.45 14.94
N PHE A 295 14.18 -3.06 14.43
CA PHE A 295 13.16 -3.89 13.80
C PHE A 295 13.02 -3.53 12.31
N THR A 296 14.13 -3.47 11.57
CA THR A 296 14.10 -3.32 10.11
C THR A 296 13.69 -4.63 9.45
N CYS A 297 13.16 -4.56 8.23
CA CYS A 297 12.68 -5.73 7.45
C CYS A 297 11.84 -6.69 8.29
N SER A 298 10.87 -6.16 9.05
CA SER A 298 10.10 -6.91 10.05
C SER A 298 8.61 -6.68 9.90
N ILE A 299 7.83 -7.67 10.31
CA ILE A 299 6.41 -7.54 10.61
C ILE A 299 6.31 -7.34 12.12
N VAL A 300 5.70 -6.25 12.54
CA VAL A 300 5.58 -5.87 13.96
C VAL A 300 4.10 -5.72 14.32
N ALA A 301 3.66 -6.38 15.38
CA ALA A 301 2.32 -6.20 15.93
C ALA A 301 2.34 -5.19 17.07
N LEU A 302 1.62 -4.11 16.91
CA LEU A 302 1.49 -3.03 17.89
C LEU A 302 0.06 -2.95 18.41
N ASN A 303 -0.10 -2.76 19.72
CA ASN A 303 -1.38 -2.39 20.29
C ASN A 303 -1.77 -1.00 19.78
N ALA A 304 -2.95 -0.86 19.18
CA ALA A 304 -3.35 0.36 18.49
C ALA A 304 -3.52 1.57 19.42
N ASP A 305 -3.96 1.35 20.67
CA ASP A 305 -4.20 2.45 21.62
C ASP A 305 -2.91 2.99 22.24
N THR A 306 -1.86 2.14 22.35
CA THR A 306 -0.68 2.46 23.15
C THR A 306 0.64 2.46 22.40
N GLY A 307 0.67 1.97 21.16
CA GLY A 307 1.90 1.77 20.40
C GLY A 307 2.83 0.69 20.97
N LYS A 308 2.41 -0.04 22.02
CA LYS A 308 3.24 -1.09 22.60
C LYS A 308 3.32 -2.30 21.69
N MET A 309 4.54 -2.77 21.46
CA MET A 309 4.81 -3.97 20.68
C MET A 309 4.36 -5.22 21.44
N ALA A 310 3.52 -6.05 20.80
CA ALA A 310 3.11 -7.35 21.30
C ALA A 310 4.07 -8.45 20.85
N TRP A 311 4.47 -8.43 19.58
CA TRP A 311 5.43 -9.35 18.98
C TRP A 311 6.01 -8.77 17.68
N TYR A 312 7.08 -9.40 17.19
CA TYR A 312 7.66 -9.12 15.87
C TYR A 312 8.15 -10.42 15.21
N TYR A 313 8.28 -10.37 13.89
CA TYR A 313 8.94 -11.38 13.08
C TYR A 313 9.76 -10.70 11.99
N GLN A 314 11.08 -10.88 12.01
CA GLN A 314 11.99 -10.28 11.03
C GLN A 314 12.11 -11.20 9.82
N THR A 315 11.76 -10.72 8.63
CA THR A 315 11.77 -11.49 7.38
C THR A 315 13.15 -11.54 6.72
N SER A 316 14.01 -10.54 7.00
CA SER A 316 15.37 -10.43 6.46
C SER A 316 16.30 -9.89 7.56
N PRO A 317 16.82 -10.76 8.48
CA PRO A 317 17.84 -10.34 9.45
C PRO A 317 19.09 -9.81 8.74
N HIS A 318 19.67 -8.72 9.26
CA HIS A 318 20.87 -8.10 8.70
C HIS A 318 20.78 -7.87 7.18
N ASP A 319 19.69 -7.28 6.74
CA ASP A 319 19.47 -7.07 5.30
C ASP A 319 20.58 -6.23 4.65
N ALA A 320 21.08 -6.70 3.51
CA ALA A 320 22.17 -6.08 2.73
C ALA A 320 21.74 -5.69 1.30
N HIS A 321 20.44 -5.77 1.00
CA HIS A 321 19.96 -5.76 -0.38
C HIS A 321 18.72 -4.90 -0.61
N ASP A 322 18.23 -4.17 0.41
CA ASP A 322 16.98 -3.43 0.33
C ASP A 322 15.77 -4.39 0.21
N TRP A 323 15.75 -5.42 1.07
CA TRP A 323 14.65 -6.38 1.18
C TRP A 323 13.57 -5.89 2.14
N ASP A 324 13.06 -4.69 1.89
CA ASP A 324 11.91 -4.19 2.61
C ASP A 324 10.90 -5.30 2.95
N SER A 325 10.36 -5.28 4.14
CA SER A 325 9.21 -6.11 4.51
C SER A 325 7.91 -5.33 4.49
N THR A 326 7.87 -4.26 3.73
CA THR A 326 6.76 -3.32 3.72
C THR A 326 5.55 -3.77 2.91
N GLU A 327 5.62 -4.92 2.24
CA GLU A 327 4.45 -5.51 1.60
C GLU A 327 3.35 -5.78 2.63
N VAL A 328 2.10 -5.65 2.17
CA VAL A 328 0.93 -5.71 3.06
C VAL A 328 0.84 -7.04 3.81
N PRO A 329 0.83 -7.04 5.15
CA PRO A 329 0.48 -8.21 5.94
C PRO A 329 -1.01 -8.53 5.78
N VAL A 330 -1.36 -9.62 5.10
CA VAL A 330 -2.75 -9.99 4.82
C VAL A 330 -3.30 -10.87 5.93
N LEU A 331 -4.41 -10.46 6.54
CA LEU A 331 -5.04 -11.13 7.69
C LEU A 331 -6.23 -11.97 7.25
N PHE A 332 -6.29 -13.24 7.68
CA PHE A 332 -7.43 -14.10 7.43
C PHE A 332 -7.52 -15.23 8.48
N ASP A 333 -8.72 -15.75 8.66
CA ASP A 333 -8.96 -16.91 9.50
C ASP A 333 -9.13 -18.13 8.63
N ALA A 334 -8.36 -19.19 8.90
CA ALA A 334 -8.39 -20.40 8.12
C ALA A 334 -7.88 -21.61 8.91
N PRO A 335 -8.22 -22.86 8.50
CA PRO A 335 -7.66 -24.06 9.10
C PRO A 335 -6.15 -24.17 8.82
N TRP A 336 -5.36 -24.38 9.87
CA TRP A 336 -3.94 -24.70 9.80
C TRP A 336 -3.64 -25.96 10.61
N ALA A 337 -3.04 -26.97 9.99
CA ALA A 337 -2.80 -28.27 10.61
C ALA A 337 -4.07 -28.85 11.30
N GLY A 338 -5.23 -28.71 10.65
CA GLY A 338 -6.51 -29.23 11.14
C GLY A 338 -7.21 -28.39 12.23
N LYS A 339 -6.64 -27.25 12.64
CA LYS A 339 -7.23 -26.35 13.66
C LYS A 339 -7.52 -24.98 13.10
N PRO A 340 -8.63 -24.31 13.50
CA PRO A 340 -8.85 -22.91 13.18
C PRO A 340 -7.71 -22.05 13.73
N ARG A 341 -7.16 -21.15 12.90
CA ARG A 341 -6.14 -20.19 13.32
C ARG A 341 -6.42 -18.81 12.73
N LYS A 342 -5.99 -17.79 13.46
CA LYS A 342 -5.89 -16.41 12.99
C LYS A 342 -4.52 -16.27 12.32
N LEU A 343 -4.51 -16.15 10.97
CA LEU A 343 -3.30 -16.15 10.17
C LEU A 343 -2.95 -14.76 9.64
N LEU A 344 -1.66 -14.55 9.43
CA LEU A 344 -1.08 -13.44 8.70
C LEU A 344 -0.20 -14.02 7.61
N ALA A 345 -0.39 -13.60 6.35
CA ALA A 345 0.48 -13.99 5.24
C ALA A 345 1.10 -12.77 4.56
N GLN A 346 2.35 -12.90 4.13
CA GLN A 346 3.09 -11.88 3.39
C GLN A 346 3.98 -12.53 2.33
N ALA A 347 3.89 -12.05 1.09
CA ALA A 347 4.92 -12.29 0.08
C ALA A 347 5.88 -11.10 0.16
N ALA A 348 7.12 -11.33 0.52
CA ALA A 348 8.10 -10.28 0.77
C ALA A 348 8.99 -10.01 -0.45
N ARG A 349 9.55 -8.80 -0.50
CA ARG A 349 10.46 -8.34 -1.56
C ARG A 349 11.68 -9.24 -1.75
N ASN A 350 12.06 -9.94 -0.68
CA ASN A 350 13.18 -10.89 -0.64
C ASN A 350 12.93 -12.22 -1.39
N GLY A 351 11.74 -12.44 -1.95
CA GLY A 351 11.39 -13.65 -2.71
C GLY A 351 10.81 -14.79 -1.89
N TYR A 352 10.54 -14.60 -0.60
CA TYR A 352 9.93 -15.59 0.28
C TYR A 352 8.50 -15.21 0.65
N PHE A 353 7.64 -16.22 0.72
CA PHE A 353 6.29 -16.16 1.24
C PHE A 353 6.28 -16.67 2.68
N PHE A 354 5.74 -15.87 3.59
CA PHE A 354 5.66 -16.15 5.01
C PHE A 354 4.20 -16.33 5.44
N VAL A 355 3.95 -17.28 6.35
CA VAL A 355 2.69 -17.40 7.08
C VAL A 355 2.99 -17.46 8.57
N LEU A 356 2.34 -16.62 9.34
CA LEU A 356 2.46 -16.48 10.79
C LEU A 356 1.11 -16.67 11.46
N ASP A 357 1.12 -17.11 12.71
CA ASP A 357 -0.01 -16.93 13.62
C ASP A 357 -0.06 -15.46 14.04
N ARG A 358 -1.14 -14.73 13.68
CA ARG A 358 -1.17 -13.28 13.93
C ARG A 358 -1.42 -12.89 15.38
N VAL A 359 -1.80 -13.85 16.24
CA VAL A 359 -1.99 -13.60 17.67
C VAL A 359 -0.63 -13.53 18.37
N THR A 360 0.29 -14.43 18.01
CA THR A 360 1.53 -14.66 18.75
C THR A 360 2.80 -14.32 17.99
N GLY A 361 2.72 -14.16 16.66
CA GLY A 361 3.88 -14.04 15.79
C GLY A 361 4.59 -15.38 15.51
N GLU A 362 3.99 -16.52 15.93
CA GLU A 362 4.55 -17.85 15.67
C GLU A 362 4.74 -18.07 14.17
N HIS A 363 5.95 -18.44 13.80
CA HIS A 363 6.27 -18.81 12.42
C HIS A 363 5.62 -20.16 12.06
N LEU A 364 4.91 -20.19 10.96
CA LEU A 364 4.21 -21.38 10.47
C LEU A 364 4.76 -21.88 9.13
N LEU A 365 5.16 -20.95 8.24
CA LEU A 365 5.66 -21.29 6.91
C LEU A 365 6.60 -20.23 6.38
N THR A 366 7.70 -20.68 5.76
CA THR A 366 8.52 -19.89 4.83
C THR A 366 8.77 -20.71 3.57
N LYS A 367 8.41 -20.18 2.42
CA LYS A 367 8.61 -20.81 1.12
C LYS A 367 9.06 -19.80 0.07
N PRO A 368 10.03 -20.14 -0.80
CA PRO A 368 10.30 -19.35 -2.00
C PRO A 368 9.04 -19.26 -2.87
N PHE A 369 8.76 -18.08 -3.41
CA PHE A 369 7.73 -17.92 -4.45
C PHE A 369 8.31 -17.47 -5.79
N VAL A 370 9.61 -17.22 -5.86
CA VAL A 370 10.39 -17.00 -7.09
C VAL A 370 11.20 -18.23 -7.43
N ASP A 371 11.72 -18.28 -8.67
CA ASP A 371 12.60 -19.38 -9.07
C ASP A 371 13.85 -19.42 -8.17
N PRO A 372 14.28 -20.60 -7.68
CA PRO A 372 15.42 -20.75 -6.79
C PRO A 372 16.74 -20.11 -7.27
N GLN A 373 16.96 -20.03 -8.60
CA GLN A 373 18.14 -19.35 -9.14
C GLN A 373 18.23 -17.89 -8.75
N PHE A 374 17.09 -17.23 -8.51
CA PHE A 374 17.01 -15.84 -8.09
C PHE A 374 17.06 -15.66 -6.56
N LEU A 375 17.39 -16.71 -5.80
CA LEU A 375 17.57 -16.65 -4.34
C LEU A 375 19.02 -16.84 -3.91
N ASN A 376 19.97 -16.51 -4.77
CA ASN A 376 21.40 -16.68 -4.51
C ASN A 376 21.93 -15.83 -3.32
N TRP A 377 21.15 -14.83 -2.90
CA TRP A 377 21.43 -13.96 -1.75
C TRP A 377 21.26 -14.69 -0.41
N ALA A 378 20.54 -15.81 -0.38
CA ALA A 378 20.34 -16.62 0.81
C ALA A 378 20.99 -18.00 0.65
N THR A 379 21.56 -18.53 1.76
CA THR A 379 22.16 -19.88 1.79
C THR A 379 21.21 -20.95 2.31
N GLY A 380 20.05 -20.55 2.85
CA GLY A 380 19.07 -21.45 3.43
C GLY A 380 18.10 -20.70 4.35
N ILE A 381 17.39 -21.45 5.18
CA ILE A 381 16.42 -20.96 6.17
C ILE A 381 16.84 -21.48 7.55
N ASN A 382 16.90 -20.61 8.55
CA ASN A 382 17.25 -20.99 9.92
C ASN A 382 16.07 -21.65 10.66
N ALA A 383 16.29 -22.10 11.89
CA ALA A 383 15.28 -22.76 12.72
C ALA A 383 14.08 -21.85 13.08
N LYS A 384 14.20 -20.52 12.94
CA LYS A 384 13.11 -19.56 13.14
C LYS A 384 12.32 -19.30 11.85
N GLY A 385 12.65 -19.98 10.74
CA GLY A 385 12.04 -19.77 9.44
C GLY A 385 12.55 -18.55 8.67
N GLN A 386 13.64 -17.95 9.09
CA GLN A 386 14.22 -16.75 8.48
C GLN A 386 15.29 -17.14 7.45
N PRO A 387 15.36 -16.47 6.30
CA PRO A 387 16.46 -16.65 5.35
C PRO A 387 17.81 -16.30 6.00
N ILE A 388 18.84 -17.05 5.64
CA ILE A 388 20.22 -16.84 6.07
C ILE A 388 20.97 -16.15 4.96
N ASN A 389 21.46 -14.93 5.20
CA ASN A 389 22.23 -14.18 4.22
C ASN A 389 23.44 -14.96 3.70
N ASN A 390 23.76 -14.75 2.44
CA ASN A 390 24.96 -15.25 1.79
C ASN A 390 26.01 -14.14 1.79
N PRO A 391 27.07 -14.19 2.62
CA PRO A 391 28.08 -13.13 2.68
C PRO A 391 28.80 -12.86 1.36
N LYS A 392 28.80 -13.86 0.44
CA LYS A 392 29.39 -13.69 -0.90
C LYS A 392 28.50 -12.87 -1.85
N LYS A 393 27.34 -12.47 -1.40
CA LYS A 393 26.35 -11.69 -2.17
C LYS A 393 26.09 -10.33 -1.57
N GLU A 394 26.75 -9.95 -0.51
CA GLU A 394 26.79 -8.57 -0.03
C GLU A 394 27.48 -7.66 -1.07
N ALA A 395 27.12 -6.38 -1.04
CA ALA A 395 27.70 -5.40 -1.97
C ALA A 395 29.25 -5.40 -1.88
N SER A 396 29.91 -5.30 -3.02
CA SER A 396 31.37 -5.25 -3.12
C SER A 396 31.84 -4.16 -4.08
N VAL A 397 33.09 -3.72 -3.94
CA VAL A 397 33.67 -2.69 -4.83
C VAL A 397 33.66 -3.13 -6.29
N ASP A 398 33.92 -4.42 -6.55
CA ASP A 398 33.92 -5.00 -7.89
C ASP A 398 32.50 -5.31 -8.42
N GLY A 399 31.49 -5.13 -7.58
CA GLY A 399 30.12 -5.50 -7.88
C GLY A 399 29.81 -6.99 -7.72
N VAL A 400 28.61 -7.31 -7.33
CA VAL A 400 28.13 -8.68 -7.17
C VAL A 400 26.73 -8.83 -7.75
N LEU A 401 26.47 -9.93 -8.45
CA LEU A 401 25.17 -10.24 -9.01
C LEU A 401 24.29 -10.89 -7.95
N VAL A 402 23.18 -10.22 -7.62
CA VAL A 402 22.22 -10.59 -6.57
C VAL A 402 20.87 -10.90 -7.19
N GLY A 403 20.28 -12.01 -6.82
CA GLY A 403 18.93 -12.41 -7.24
C GLY A 403 17.84 -11.79 -6.39
N ALA A 404 16.62 -12.28 -6.62
CA ALA A 404 15.30 -11.82 -6.24
C ALA A 404 14.82 -10.59 -7.04
N GLY A 405 15.67 -9.63 -7.38
CA GLY A 405 15.34 -8.51 -8.27
C GLY A 405 14.20 -7.62 -7.77
N SER A 406 13.91 -7.58 -6.46
CA SER A 406 12.68 -7.03 -5.90
C SER A 406 11.46 -7.88 -6.30
N ALA A 407 11.44 -9.14 -5.84
CA ALA A 407 10.49 -10.18 -6.24
C ALA A 407 9.02 -9.76 -6.22
N THR A 408 8.65 -8.84 -5.36
CA THR A 408 7.41 -8.07 -5.35
C THR A 408 7.69 -6.67 -4.77
N ASN A 409 6.68 -5.82 -4.69
CA ASN A 409 6.82 -4.49 -4.11
C ASN A 409 5.47 -4.04 -3.54
N TRP A 410 5.35 -2.78 -3.13
CA TRP A 410 4.22 -2.15 -2.45
C TRP A 410 2.82 -2.34 -3.06
N PRO A 411 2.59 -2.58 -4.37
CA PRO A 411 1.24 -2.80 -4.86
C PRO A 411 0.57 -3.97 -4.14
N PRO A 412 -0.66 -3.80 -3.63
CA PRO A 412 -1.24 -4.75 -2.70
C PRO A 412 -1.59 -6.09 -3.36
N PRO A 413 -1.28 -7.20 -2.68
CA PRO A 413 -1.74 -8.52 -3.06
C PRO A 413 -3.25 -8.67 -2.85
N SER A 414 -3.79 -9.85 -3.16
CA SER A 414 -5.16 -10.23 -2.80
C SER A 414 -5.19 -11.66 -2.27
N PHE A 415 -6.11 -11.95 -1.34
CA PHE A 415 -6.35 -13.31 -0.84
C PHE A 415 -7.84 -13.65 -0.95
N SER A 416 -8.15 -14.74 -1.64
CA SER A 416 -9.51 -15.24 -1.74
C SER A 416 -9.76 -16.40 -0.76
N PRO A 417 -10.67 -16.23 0.20
CA PRO A 417 -11.05 -17.31 1.12
C PRO A 417 -11.78 -18.46 0.40
N GLN A 418 -12.39 -18.21 -0.77
CA GLN A 418 -13.05 -19.27 -1.56
C GLN A 418 -12.06 -20.22 -2.21
N THR A 419 -10.94 -19.70 -2.71
CA THR A 419 -9.92 -20.52 -3.39
C THR A 419 -8.81 -20.98 -2.46
N GLY A 420 -8.60 -20.30 -1.32
CA GLY A 420 -7.44 -20.47 -0.46
C GLY A 420 -6.15 -20.00 -1.12
N LEU A 421 -6.22 -19.12 -2.14
CA LEU A 421 -5.07 -18.65 -2.88
C LEU A 421 -4.73 -17.19 -2.51
N PHE A 422 -3.43 -16.97 -2.35
CA PHE A 422 -2.81 -15.66 -2.19
C PHE A 422 -2.26 -15.24 -3.54
N TYR A 423 -2.75 -14.13 -4.07
CA TYR A 423 -2.36 -13.60 -5.38
C TYR A 423 -1.40 -12.44 -5.22
N VAL A 424 -0.28 -12.49 -5.91
CA VAL A 424 0.77 -11.47 -5.84
C VAL A 424 1.36 -11.19 -7.22
N GLY A 425 1.55 -9.92 -7.53
CA GLY A 425 2.32 -9.48 -8.69
C GLY A 425 3.82 -9.64 -8.42
N THR A 426 4.55 -10.31 -9.30
CA THR A 426 5.95 -10.67 -9.09
C THR A 426 6.84 -10.22 -10.23
N ALA A 427 8.11 -9.90 -9.89
CA ALA A 427 9.17 -9.65 -10.86
C ALA A 427 10.45 -10.36 -10.37
N GLU A 428 10.85 -11.39 -11.10
CA GLU A 428 12.10 -12.12 -10.86
C GLU A 428 13.25 -11.46 -11.63
N GLY A 429 14.47 -11.61 -11.18
CA GLY A 429 15.63 -11.13 -11.90
C GLY A 429 16.89 -11.05 -11.04
N PHE A 430 17.94 -10.55 -11.67
CA PHE A 430 19.18 -10.20 -10.99
C PHE A 430 19.38 -8.69 -11.02
N SER A 431 20.05 -8.17 -10.01
CA SER A 431 20.59 -6.81 -9.98
C SER A 431 22.07 -6.86 -9.63
N MET A 432 22.84 -5.86 -10.08
CA MET A 432 24.24 -5.71 -9.70
C MET A 432 24.30 -4.80 -8.47
N SER A 433 24.94 -5.27 -7.41
CA SER A 433 25.13 -4.52 -6.17
C SER A 433 26.59 -4.12 -6.00
N TYR A 434 26.85 -2.82 -5.86
CA TYR A 434 28.18 -2.24 -5.67
C TYR A 434 28.29 -1.56 -4.32
N LEU A 435 29.47 -1.67 -3.69
CA LEU A 435 29.83 -0.86 -2.54
C LEU A 435 30.65 0.34 -3.02
N VAL A 436 30.13 1.55 -2.87
CA VAL A 436 30.77 2.78 -3.30
C VAL A 436 31.55 3.43 -2.16
N ASP A 437 30.96 3.45 -0.97
CA ASP A 437 31.61 3.97 0.24
C ASP A 437 32.07 2.82 1.12
N THR A 438 33.38 2.67 1.27
CA THR A 438 34.04 1.63 2.05
C THR A 438 34.48 2.09 3.43
N SER A 439 34.12 3.31 3.84
CA SER A 439 34.42 3.81 5.18
C SER A 439 33.71 2.98 6.27
N ASP A 440 34.24 3.02 7.48
CA ASP A 440 33.63 2.33 8.61
C ASP A 440 32.26 2.89 8.96
N ARG A 441 31.98 4.15 8.59
CA ARG A 441 30.71 4.84 8.78
C ARG A 441 30.43 5.71 7.57
N PRO A 442 29.81 5.14 6.52
CA PRO A 442 29.36 5.91 5.40
C PRO A 442 28.33 6.95 5.86
N GLU A 443 28.53 8.18 5.46
CA GLU A 443 27.60 9.28 5.75
C GLU A 443 26.73 9.57 4.53
N GLY A 444 25.52 10.05 4.79
CA GLY A 444 24.62 10.54 3.76
C GLY A 444 23.68 9.47 3.22
N TYR A 445 23.69 9.24 1.91
CA TYR A 445 22.71 8.40 1.26
C TYR A 445 22.86 6.93 1.67
N GLY A 446 21.78 6.33 2.17
CA GLY A 446 21.74 4.95 2.63
C GLY A 446 22.00 3.91 1.55
N PHE A 447 21.92 4.25 0.26
CA PHE A 447 22.43 3.45 -0.85
C PHE A 447 23.91 3.74 -1.04
N THR A 448 24.73 2.95 -0.42
CA THR A 448 26.17 2.98 -0.58
C THR A 448 26.64 2.25 -1.83
N GLY A 449 25.73 1.96 -2.76
CA GLY A 449 26.06 1.25 -3.99
C GLY A 449 25.14 1.57 -5.15
N GLY A 450 25.67 1.53 -6.36
CA GLY A 450 24.90 1.61 -7.60
C GLY A 450 24.31 0.25 -7.95
N GLY A 451 23.06 0.21 -8.37
CA GLY A 451 22.44 -0.98 -8.97
C GLY A 451 22.39 -0.82 -10.48
N GLY A 452 22.99 -1.75 -11.22
CA GLY A 452 22.72 -1.93 -12.63
C GLY A 452 21.70 -3.05 -12.79
N GLY A 453 20.56 -2.81 -13.48
CA GLY A 453 19.60 -3.88 -13.73
C GLY A 453 20.21 -4.97 -14.59
N ALA A 454 20.38 -6.18 -14.06
CA ALA A 454 20.59 -7.36 -14.86
C ALA A 454 19.23 -8.06 -14.98
N SER A 455 18.69 -8.09 -16.17
CA SER A 455 17.47 -8.82 -16.50
C SER A 455 17.71 -10.33 -16.56
N GLY A 456 16.70 -11.12 -16.68
CA GLY A 456 16.82 -12.55 -16.91
C GLY A 456 15.75 -13.37 -16.21
N GLY A 457 14.81 -12.71 -15.54
CA GLY A 457 13.69 -13.36 -14.88
C GLY A 457 12.37 -13.11 -15.57
N ARG A 458 11.32 -13.70 -15.02
CA ARG A 458 9.94 -13.56 -15.46
C ARG A 458 9.18 -12.63 -14.52
N SER A 459 8.24 -11.90 -15.07
CA SER A 459 7.30 -11.12 -14.28
C SER A 459 5.87 -11.54 -14.58
N GLY A 460 4.97 -11.38 -13.61
CA GLY A 460 3.58 -11.81 -13.78
C GLY A 460 2.84 -11.91 -12.46
N ILE A 461 1.67 -12.55 -12.50
CA ILE A 461 0.85 -12.84 -11.33
C ILE A 461 1.05 -14.28 -10.91
N ARG A 462 1.37 -14.50 -9.63
CA ARG A 462 1.41 -15.82 -9.00
C ARG A 462 0.23 -16.02 -8.06
N ALA A 463 -0.33 -17.22 -8.07
CA ALA A 463 -1.28 -17.68 -7.08
C ALA A 463 -0.64 -18.71 -6.17
N LEU A 464 -0.49 -18.38 -4.91
CA LEU A 464 0.18 -19.22 -3.91
C LEU A 464 -0.86 -19.88 -3.01
N ASP A 465 -0.73 -21.18 -2.80
CA ASP A 465 -1.51 -21.87 -1.78
C ASP A 465 -1.05 -21.44 -0.38
N TYR A 466 -1.94 -20.90 0.43
CA TYR A 466 -1.55 -20.36 1.73
C TYR A 466 -1.00 -21.42 2.71
N LYS A 467 -1.34 -22.71 2.54
CA LYS A 467 -0.91 -23.81 3.42
C LYS A 467 0.47 -24.34 3.07
N THR A 468 0.81 -24.32 1.79
CA THR A 468 2.06 -24.94 1.30
C THR A 468 3.06 -23.93 0.74
N GLY A 469 2.61 -22.72 0.41
CA GLY A 469 3.40 -21.72 -0.30
C GLY A 469 3.69 -22.06 -1.76
N GLU A 470 3.12 -23.16 -2.27
CA GLU A 470 3.31 -23.59 -3.66
C GLU A 470 2.57 -22.70 -4.64
N THR A 471 3.21 -22.38 -5.76
CA THR A 471 2.56 -21.71 -6.89
C THR A 471 1.59 -22.68 -7.56
N LYS A 472 0.30 -22.41 -7.51
CA LYS A 472 -0.75 -23.17 -8.20
C LYS A 472 -0.87 -22.81 -9.67
N TRP A 473 -0.68 -21.53 -9.99
CA TRP A 473 -0.57 -21.04 -11.36
C TRP A 473 0.28 -19.77 -11.42
N PHE A 474 0.85 -19.53 -12.57
CA PHE A 474 1.60 -18.33 -12.90
C PHE A 474 1.12 -17.80 -14.26
N HIS A 475 0.65 -16.55 -14.26
CA HIS A 475 0.34 -15.85 -15.51
C HIS A 475 1.49 -14.89 -15.80
N GLU A 476 2.22 -15.18 -16.86
CA GLU A 476 3.36 -14.37 -17.29
C GLU A 476 2.88 -13.08 -17.93
N GLY A 477 3.52 -11.97 -17.59
CA GLY A 477 3.19 -10.62 -18.02
C GLY A 477 2.87 -9.71 -16.83
N GLY A 478 3.35 -8.49 -16.87
CA GLY A 478 3.25 -7.56 -15.76
C GLY A 478 4.41 -7.61 -14.80
N GLY A 479 4.16 -7.20 -13.60
CA GLY A 479 5.09 -7.13 -12.49
C GLY A 479 4.30 -6.89 -11.21
N PRO A 480 4.90 -6.32 -10.17
CA PRO A 480 4.19 -5.90 -8.98
C PRO A 480 3.05 -4.95 -9.32
N GLN A 481 1.83 -5.34 -8.96
CA GLN A 481 0.60 -4.61 -9.28
C GLN A 481 -0.46 -4.84 -8.21
N GLY A 482 -1.40 -3.90 -8.07
CA GLY A 482 -2.52 -4.04 -7.16
C GLY A 482 -3.57 -5.01 -7.70
N LEU A 483 -3.96 -5.99 -6.88
CA LEU A 483 -4.89 -7.05 -7.22
C LEU A 483 -6.18 -6.95 -6.40
N LEU A 484 -7.27 -7.46 -6.98
CA LEU A 484 -8.57 -7.58 -6.33
C LEU A 484 -9.19 -8.92 -6.70
N SER A 485 -9.56 -9.74 -5.71
CA SER A 485 -10.36 -10.94 -5.92
C SER A 485 -11.81 -10.75 -5.47
N THR A 486 -12.76 -11.50 -6.08
CA THR A 486 -14.19 -11.39 -5.76
C THR A 486 -14.86 -12.75 -5.61
N ALA A 487 -16.02 -12.76 -4.92
CA ALA A 487 -16.86 -13.94 -4.80
C ALA A 487 -17.43 -14.43 -6.16
N GLY A 488 -17.40 -13.59 -7.20
CA GLY A 488 -17.69 -14.00 -8.57
C GLY A 488 -16.64 -14.94 -9.20
N GLY A 489 -15.61 -15.33 -8.44
CA GLY A 489 -14.53 -16.21 -8.88
C GLY A 489 -13.52 -15.54 -9.80
N LEU A 490 -13.43 -14.22 -9.72
CA LEU A 490 -12.57 -13.38 -10.55
C LEU A 490 -11.40 -12.80 -9.75
N LEU A 491 -10.28 -12.61 -10.46
CA LEU A 491 -9.15 -11.79 -10.03
C LEU A 491 -8.97 -10.67 -11.04
N PHE A 492 -8.85 -9.43 -10.58
CA PHE A 492 -8.60 -8.26 -11.42
C PHE A 492 -7.18 -7.75 -11.26
N GLY A 493 -6.55 -7.40 -12.38
CA GLY A 493 -5.18 -6.89 -12.48
C GLY A 493 -4.85 -6.52 -13.93
N ASN A 494 -3.59 -6.25 -14.24
CA ASN A 494 -3.13 -6.02 -15.62
C ASN A 494 -2.31 -7.20 -16.12
N ASP A 495 -2.13 -7.30 -17.45
CA ASP A 495 -1.38 -8.38 -18.11
C ASP A 495 0.09 -8.01 -18.36
N GLY A 496 0.56 -6.89 -17.77
CA GLY A 496 1.90 -6.38 -17.98
C GLY A 496 2.08 -5.47 -19.17
N SER A 497 1.07 -5.38 -20.00
CA SER A 497 0.88 -4.31 -20.95
C SER A 497 -0.07 -3.27 -20.36
N THR A 498 -0.71 -2.48 -21.19
CA THR A 498 -1.74 -1.54 -20.74
C THR A 498 -3.14 -2.16 -20.66
N ASN A 499 -3.31 -3.49 -20.78
CA ASN A 499 -4.61 -4.12 -20.63
C ASN A 499 -4.98 -4.30 -19.15
N PHE A 500 -6.17 -3.86 -18.81
CA PHE A 500 -6.82 -4.22 -17.55
C PHE A 500 -7.63 -5.50 -17.77
N CYS A 501 -7.43 -6.51 -16.92
CA CYS A 501 -7.89 -7.86 -17.13
C CYS A 501 -8.75 -8.38 -15.98
N ALA A 502 -9.69 -9.28 -16.29
CA ALA A 502 -10.34 -10.17 -15.36
C ALA A 502 -9.85 -11.61 -15.63
N TYR A 503 -9.27 -12.23 -14.63
CA TYR A 503 -8.77 -13.59 -14.65
C TYR A 503 -9.74 -14.53 -13.94
N ASP A 504 -9.82 -15.79 -14.37
CA ASP A 504 -10.34 -16.86 -13.53
C ASP A 504 -9.41 -17.03 -12.32
N ALA A 505 -9.93 -16.82 -11.12
CA ALA A 505 -9.13 -16.82 -9.90
C ALA A 505 -8.46 -18.18 -9.60
N LEU A 506 -9.04 -19.29 -10.05
CA LEU A 506 -8.49 -20.65 -9.85
C LEU A 506 -7.40 -21.03 -10.85
N THR A 507 -7.45 -20.49 -12.07
CA THR A 507 -6.60 -20.97 -13.17
C THR A 507 -5.67 -19.94 -13.77
N GLY A 508 -5.88 -18.62 -13.47
CA GLY A 508 -5.14 -17.53 -14.07
C GLY A 508 -5.46 -17.25 -15.54
N LYS A 509 -6.51 -17.91 -16.10
CA LYS A 509 -6.94 -17.68 -17.50
C LYS A 509 -7.63 -16.31 -17.59
N ILE A 510 -7.25 -15.49 -18.59
CA ILE A 510 -7.97 -14.24 -18.89
C ILE A 510 -9.36 -14.57 -19.44
N LEU A 511 -10.39 -14.01 -18.84
CA LEU A 511 -11.79 -14.13 -19.23
C LEU A 511 -12.31 -12.86 -19.92
N TRP A 512 -11.72 -11.71 -19.60
CA TRP A 512 -12.04 -10.42 -20.19
C TRP A 512 -10.84 -9.48 -20.06
N HIS A 513 -10.68 -8.60 -21.01
CA HIS A 513 -9.71 -7.48 -20.93
C HIS A 513 -10.18 -6.26 -21.69
N THR A 514 -9.63 -5.12 -21.34
CA THR A 514 -9.79 -3.86 -22.07
C THR A 514 -8.47 -3.09 -22.07
N TRP A 515 -8.20 -2.44 -23.21
CA TRP A 515 -7.04 -1.57 -23.30
C TRP A 515 -7.25 -0.29 -22.47
N MET A 516 -6.20 0.14 -21.79
CA MET A 516 -6.16 1.38 -21.00
C MET A 516 -5.09 2.32 -21.56
N PRO A 517 -5.25 3.64 -21.48
CA PRO A 517 -4.28 4.59 -22.04
C PRO A 517 -2.96 4.68 -21.25
N ALA A 518 -2.91 4.10 -20.07
CA ALA A 518 -1.72 3.98 -19.23
C ALA A 518 -1.78 2.67 -18.43
N LEU A 519 -0.67 2.27 -17.82
CA LEU A 519 -0.68 1.16 -16.86
C LEU A 519 -1.67 1.46 -15.74
N THR A 520 -2.46 0.44 -15.42
CA THR A 520 -3.36 0.54 -14.27
C THR A 520 -2.52 0.67 -13.02
N SER A 521 -2.86 1.67 -12.23
CA SER A 521 -2.23 1.89 -10.96
C SER A 521 -2.81 0.93 -9.90
N ASN A 522 -2.46 1.16 -8.71
CA ASN A 522 -2.74 0.37 -7.59
C ASN A 522 -4.14 0.51 -7.07
N GLY A 523 -5.17 0.08 -7.36
CA GLY A 523 -6.36 0.46 -6.60
C GLY A 523 -7.68 -0.03 -7.14
N THR A 524 -7.66 -1.11 -7.93
CA THR A 524 -8.92 -1.74 -8.36
C THR A 524 -9.84 -2.00 -7.17
N GLN A 525 -11.08 -1.55 -7.26
CA GLN A 525 -12.11 -1.61 -6.24
C GLN A 525 -13.43 -2.05 -6.83
N THR A 526 -14.29 -2.63 -6.00
CA THR A 526 -15.66 -2.97 -6.40
C THR A 526 -16.64 -2.74 -5.27
N TYR A 527 -17.80 -2.22 -5.59
CA TYR A 527 -18.87 -1.92 -4.65
C TYR A 527 -20.22 -1.81 -5.36
N LEU A 528 -21.30 -1.85 -4.60
CA LEU A 528 -22.66 -1.61 -5.10
C LEU A 528 -22.97 -0.12 -5.09
N VAL A 529 -23.55 0.34 -6.18
CA VAL A 529 -24.18 1.66 -6.29
C VAL A 529 -25.58 1.45 -6.84
N ASP A 530 -26.59 1.85 -6.10
CA ASP A 530 -28.01 1.69 -6.46
C ASP A 530 -28.38 0.24 -6.85
N GLY A 531 -27.75 -0.74 -6.17
CA GLY A 531 -27.95 -2.17 -6.40
C GLY A 531 -27.14 -2.77 -7.56
N TYR A 532 -26.31 -2.00 -8.25
CA TYR A 532 -25.44 -2.47 -9.33
C TYR A 532 -23.99 -2.52 -8.90
N GLN A 533 -23.32 -3.59 -9.26
CA GLN A 533 -21.88 -3.73 -9.00
C GLN A 533 -21.07 -2.91 -10.00
N PHE A 534 -20.23 -2.03 -9.46
CA PHE A 534 -19.23 -1.27 -10.19
C PHE A 534 -17.84 -1.81 -9.88
N LEU A 535 -16.98 -1.78 -10.90
CA LEU A 535 -15.55 -2.02 -10.79
C LEU A 535 -14.83 -0.74 -11.17
N VAL A 536 -13.98 -0.20 -10.29
CA VAL A 536 -13.25 1.06 -10.52
C VAL A 536 -11.76 0.82 -10.48
N VAL A 537 -11.05 1.36 -11.45
CA VAL A 537 -9.59 1.30 -11.59
C VAL A 537 -9.06 2.66 -12.07
N ALA A 538 -7.85 2.99 -11.67
CA ALA A 538 -7.13 4.15 -12.19
C ALA A 538 -6.07 3.74 -13.22
N ALA A 539 -5.93 4.54 -14.27
CA ALA A 539 -4.83 4.46 -15.21
C ALA A 539 -4.28 5.87 -15.48
N GLY A 540 -3.03 6.10 -15.08
CA GLY A 540 -2.47 7.44 -15.06
C GLY A 540 -3.22 8.37 -14.10
N ASP A 541 -3.70 9.49 -14.62
CA ASP A 541 -4.49 10.51 -13.91
C ASP A 541 -6.01 10.35 -14.06
N THR A 542 -6.47 9.21 -14.57
CA THR A 542 -7.88 9.01 -14.95
C THR A 542 -8.45 7.78 -14.26
N LEU A 543 -9.64 7.92 -13.67
CA LEU A 543 -10.48 6.83 -13.18
C LEU A 543 -11.36 6.28 -14.27
N TYR A 544 -11.58 4.97 -14.25
CA TYR A 544 -12.47 4.24 -15.13
C TYR A 544 -13.39 3.35 -14.31
N ALA A 545 -14.68 3.48 -14.51
CA ALA A 545 -15.69 2.65 -13.86
C ALA A 545 -16.37 1.75 -14.88
N PHE A 546 -16.42 0.46 -14.55
CA PHE A 546 -17.05 -0.56 -15.37
C PHE A 546 -18.24 -1.17 -14.64
N THR A 547 -19.25 -1.58 -15.38
CA THR A 547 -20.42 -2.31 -14.89
C THR A 547 -20.96 -3.23 -15.99
N LEU A 548 -21.86 -4.15 -15.65
CA LEU A 548 -22.53 -4.97 -16.65
C LEU A 548 -23.50 -4.12 -17.49
N ASN A 549 -23.65 -4.46 -18.75
CA ASN A 549 -24.68 -3.86 -19.62
C ASN A 549 -26.07 -4.04 -18.98
N ARG A 550 -26.84 -2.96 -18.97
CA ARG A 550 -28.23 -2.95 -18.50
C ARG A 550 -29.16 -3.44 -19.60
#